data_cf086db88de554f950a753904fa79607
#
_entry.id   cf086db88de554f950a753904fa79607
#
_cell.length_a   1.000
_cell.length_b   1.000
_cell.length_c   1.000
_cell.angle_alpha   90.00
_cell.angle_beta   90.00
_cell.angle_gamma   90.00
#
_symmetry.space_group_name_H-M   'P 1'
#
loop_
_entity.id
_entity.type
_entity.pdbx_description
1 polymer ?
#
loop_
_entity_poly.entity_id
_entity_poly.type
_entity_poly.pdbx_seq_one_letter_code
_entity_poly.pdbx_strand_id
1 'polypeptide(L)'
;MIPRVAVLAAGYWVEGLALFGFAWLIGVVVLLYLFAYVVHRPHEQTGRYLDTSTILLPGLPGRLLTRLWLFQNYHSIHHLFPRVPFYRYSRLYTEIAEIMAAKGSPVYRVTPRGLQPLSAESAA
;
A
#
# COMPACT_ATOMS: atom_id res chain seq x y z
N MET A 1 1.94 -24.27 -9.37
CA MET A 1 0.71 -25.05 -9.64
C MET A 1 0.88 -26.53 -9.35
N ILE A 2 1.99 -27.16 -9.69
CA ILE A 2 2.24 -28.62 -9.53
C ILE A 2 1.95 -29.16 -8.11
N PRO A 3 2.38 -28.56 -6.98
CA PRO A 3 2.12 -29.11 -5.66
C PRO A 3 0.64 -29.22 -5.29
N ARG A 4 -0.18 -28.26 -5.73
CA ARG A 4 -1.63 -28.25 -5.43
C ARG A 4 -2.34 -29.40 -6.13
N VAL A 5 -2.02 -29.60 -7.41
CA VAL A 5 -2.58 -30.70 -8.21
C VAL A 5 -2.15 -32.03 -7.64
N ALA A 6 -0.90 -32.17 -7.22
CA ALA A 6 -0.40 -33.43 -6.62
C ALA A 6 -1.12 -33.78 -5.31
N VAL A 7 -1.36 -32.81 -4.43
CA VAL A 7 -2.10 -33.03 -3.17
C VAL A 7 -3.53 -33.46 -3.44
N LEU A 8 -4.21 -32.82 -4.39
CA LEU A 8 -5.58 -33.20 -4.76
C LEU A 8 -5.64 -34.54 -5.45
N ALA A 9 -4.72 -34.86 -6.34
CA ALA A 9 -4.64 -36.14 -7.03
C ALA A 9 -4.31 -37.32 -6.08
N ALA A 10 -3.61 -37.04 -4.97
CA ALA A 10 -3.34 -38.01 -3.92
C ALA A 10 -4.54 -38.25 -2.98
N GLY A 11 -5.69 -37.62 -3.20
CA GLY A 11 -6.91 -37.79 -2.41
C GLY A 11 -7.03 -36.93 -1.16
N TYR A 12 -6.08 -36.02 -0.91
CA TYR A 12 -6.10 -35.10 0.23
C TYR A 12 -6.92 -33.82 -0.07
N TRP A 13 -8.20 -33.99 -0.36
CA TRP A 13 -9.09 -32.90 -0.78
C TRP A 13 -9.37 -31.89 0.32
N VAL A 14 -9.64 -32.37 1.54
CA VAL A 14 -9.98 -31.50 2.68
C VAL A 14 -8.77 -30.70 3.11
N GLU A 15 -7.62 -31.33 3.26
CA GLU A 15 -6.36 -30.71 3.63
C GLU A 15 -5.89 -29.74 2.53
N GLY A 16 -6.05 -30.14 1.27
CA GLY A 16 -5.73 -29.29 0.13
C GLY A 16 -6.61 -28.04 0.06
N LEU A 17 -7.92 -28.16 0.27
CA LEU A 17 -8.82 -27.02 0.32
C LEU A 17 -8.55 -26.15 1.56
N ALA A 18 -8.33 -26.75 2.72
CA ALA A 18 -8.00 -25.99 3.91
C ALA A 18 -6.70 -25.23 3.74
N LEU A 19 -5.60 -25.89 3.38
CA LEU A 19 -4.30 -25.26 3.27
C LEU A 19 -4.25 -24.21 2.16
N PHE A 20 -4.67 -24.54 0.95
CA PHE A 20 -4.57 -23.65 -0.20
C PHE A 20 -5.71 -22.64 -0.28
N GLY A 21 -6.92 -23.02 0.13
CA GLY A 21 -8.09 -22.16 0.16
C GLY A 21 -7.96 -21.07 1.21
N PHE A 22 -7.59 -21.41 2.45
CA PHE A 22 -7.35 -20.42 3.50
C PHE A 22 -6.16 -19.54 3.20
N ALA A 23 -5.04 -20.09 2.75
CA ALA A 23 -3.89 -19.29 2.38
C ALA A 23 -4.21 -18.30 1.25
N TRP A 24 -4.98 -18.74 0.25
CA TRP A 24 -5.44 -17.87 -0.82
C TRP A 24 -6.38 -16.76 -0.30
N LEU A 25 -7.36 -17.11 0.52
CA LEU A 25 -8.30 -16.14 1.09
C LEU A 25 -7.59 -15.09 1.94
N ILE A 26 -6.69 -15.52 2.85
CA ILE A 26 -5.88 -14.60 3.66
C ILE A 26 -5.04 -13.71 2.75
N GLY A 27 -4.39 -14.27 1.73
CA GLY A 27 -3.60 -13.50 0.76
C GLY A 27 -4.42 -12.43 0.06
N VAL A 28 -5.62 -12.76 -0.41
CA VAL A 28 -6.54 -11.81 -1.06
C VAL A 28 -6.97 -10.71 -0.08
N VAL A 29 -7.37 -11.06 1.14
CA VAL A 29 -7.78 -10.08 2.16
C VAL A 29 -6.63 -9.14 2.49
N VAL A 30 -5.43 -9.65 2.70
CA VAL A 30 -4.24 -8.84 2.98
C VAL A 30 -3.91 -7.90 1.81
N LEU A 31 -3.96 -8.40 0.57
CA LEU A 31 -3.74 -7.58 -0.61
C LEU A 31 -4.78 -6.46 -0.74
N LEU A 32 -6.07 -6.78 -0.62
CA LEU A 32 -7.13 -5.79 -0.68
C LEU A 32 -7.00 -4.75 0.44
N TYR A 33 -6.66 -5.19 1.65
CA TYR A 33 -6.46 -4.28 2.77
C TYR A 33 -5.27 -3.34 2.53
N LEU A 34 -4.10 -3.87 2.19
CA LEU A 34 -2.87 -3.08 2.05
C LEU A 34 -2.82 -2.26 0.76
N PHE A 35 -3.32 -2.79 -0.37
CA PHE A 35 -3.16 -2.18 -1.68
C PHE A 35 -4.40 -1.42 -2.18
N ALA A 36 -5.55 -1.62 -1.53
CA ALA A 36 -6.76 -0.87 -1.85
C ALA A 36 -7.23 -0.04 -0.64
N TYR A 37 -7.57 -0.68 0.48
CA TYR A 37 -8.21 0.04 1.59
C TYR A 37 -7.31 1.08 2.27
N VAL A 38 -6.10 0.68 2.69
CA VAL A 38 -5.21 1.57 3.48
C VAL A 38 -4.74 2.78 2.68
N VAL A 39 -4.43 2.59 1.41
CA VAL A 39 -3.82 3.63 0.56
C VAL A 39 -4.84 4.59 -0.06
N HIS A 40 -6.14 4.25 -0.04
CA HIS A 40 -7.23 5.11 -0.54
C HIS A 40 -7.88 5.94 0.58
N ARG A 41 -7.19 6.17 1.68
CA ARG A 41 -7.67 7.10 2.70
C ARG A 41 -7.59 8.55 2.19
N PRO A 42 -8.51 9.42 2.62
CA PRO A 42 -9.55 9.24 3.65
C PRO A 42 -10.89 8.63 3.18
N HIS A 43 -10.99 7.99 2.04
CA HIS A 43 -12.17 7.32 1.44
C HIS A 43 -13.34 8.22 1.02
N GLU A 44 -13.48 9.37 1.64
CA GLU A 44 -14.61 10.30 1.42
C GLU A 44 -14.29 11.40 0.39
N GLN A 45 -13.02 11.57 0.08
CA GLN A 45 -12.55 12.60 -0.84
C GLN A 45 -12.34 12.01 -2.23
N THR A 46 -12.79 12.74 -3.23
CA THR A 46 -12.58 12.40 -4.65
C THR A 46 -11.86 13.52 -5.36
N GLY A 47 -10.96 13.17 -6.24
CA GLY A 47 -10.19 14.14 -7.03
C GLY A 47 -8.74 13.71 -7.21
N ARG A 48 -8.12 14.16 -8.28
CA ARG A 48 -6.79 13.73 -8.74
C ARG A 48 -5.70 13.66 -7.66
N TYR A 49 -5.79 14.52 -6.62
CA TYR A 49 -4.81 14.60 -5.53
C TYR A 49 -5.37 14.09 -4.19
N LEU A 50 -6.65 13.74 -4.12
CA LEU A 50 -7.39 13.51 -2.88
C LEU A 50 -7.84 12.06 -2.67
N ASP A 51 -7.99 11.29 -3.75
CA ASP A 51 -8.52 9.90 -3.72
C ASP A 51 -7.59 8.91 -3.07
N THR A 52 -6.31 9.25 -2.93
CA THR A 52 -5.29 8.36 -2.36
C THR A 52 -4.35 9.13 -1.46
N SER A 53 -3.68 8.40 -0.58
CA SER A 53 -2.75 9.00 0.37
C SER A 53 -1.30 8.54 0.18
N THR A 54 -0.40 9.34 0.73
CA THR A 54 0.98 8.94 0.99
C THR A 54 1.13 8.59 2.46
N ILE A 55 1.73 7.43 2.76
CA ILE A 55 1.99 6.98 4.12
C ILE A 55 3.50 6.98 4.37
N LEU A 56 3.95 7.90 5.19
CA LEU A 56 5.36 8.02 5.54
C LEU A 56 5.74 7.03 6.64
N LEU A 57 6.71 6.19 6.34
CA LEU A 57 7.25 5.17 7.23
C LEU A 57 8.63 5.64 7.72
N PRO A 58 8.79 6.04 9.00
CA PRO A 58 10.03 6.62 9.49
C PRO A 58 11.13 5.58 9.74
N GLY A 59 12.37 6.04 9.65
CA GLY A 59 13.57 5.29 10.04
C GLY A 59 13.95 4.12 9.13
N LEU A 60 14.91 3.33 9.58
CA LEU A 60 15.39 2.14 8.85
C LEU A 60 14.31 1.07 8.67
N PRO A 61 13.51 0.72 9.70
CA PRO A 61 12.40 -0.22 9.54
C PRO A 61 11.39 0.26 8.50
N GLY A 62 11.09 1.57 8.48
CA GLY A 62 10.19 2.15 7.50
C GLY A 62 10.69 2.05 6.08
N ARG A 63 11.98 2.22 5.85
CA ARG A 63 12.60 2.02 4.53
C ARG A 63 12.51 0.56 4.06
N LEU A 64 12.70 -0.39 4.97
CA LEU A 64 12.56 -1.80 4.65
C LEU A 64 11.10 -2.14 4.32
N LEU A 65 10.15 -1.69 5.15
CA LEU A 65 8.71 -1.89 4.91
C LEU A 65 8.25 -1.26 3.60
N THR A 66 8.73 -0.07 3.26
CA THR A 66 8.46 0.57 1.95
C THR A 66 8.86 -0.34 0.79
N ARG A 67 10.02 -0.98 0.85
CA ARG A 67 10.48 -1.90 -0.19
C ARG A 67 9.65 -3.19 -0.23
N LEU A 68 9.37 -3.77 0.94
CA LEU A 68 8.54 -4.98 1.05
C LEU A 68 7.10 -4.73 0.58
N TRP A 69 6.59 -3.53 0.80
CA TRP A 69 5.28 -3.10 0.32
C TRP A 69 5.31 -2.55 -1.12
N LEU A 70 6.39 -2.78 -1.85
CA LEU A 70 6.59 -2.36 -3.25
C LEU A 70 6.30 -0.86 -3.46
N PHE A 71 6.69 -0.01 -2.51
CA PHE A 71 6.46 1.44 -2.52
C PHE A 71 4.98 1.85 -2.57
N GLN A 72 4.04 0.95 -2.25
CA GLN A 72 2.61 1.26 -2.25
C GLN A 72 2.20 2.27 -1.17
N ASN A 73 3.03 2.48 -0.17
CA ASN A 73 2.87 3.60 0.76
C ASN A 73 2.97 4.99 0.08
N TYR A 74 3.44 5.08 -1.17
CA TYR A 74 3.38 6.27 -2.04
C TYR A 74 2.32 6.13 -3.14
N HIS A 75 1.16 5.56 -2.83
CA HIS A 75 0.11 5.22 -3.82
C HIS A 75 -0.46 6.44 -4.55
N SER A 76 -0.46 7.60 -3.90
CA SER A 76 -0.79 8.88 -4.52
C SER A 76 0.08 9.18 -5.76
N ILE A 77 1.37 8.80 -5.73
CA ILE A 77 2.25 8.94 -6.89
C ILE A 77 1.84 7.99 -8.02
N HIS A 78 1.38 6.78 -7.69
CA HIS A 78 0.86 5.85 -8.70
C HIS A 78 -0.35 6.42 -9.43
N HIS A 79 -1.29 7.02 -8.71
CA HIS A 79 -2.48 7.64 -9.31
C HIS A 79 -2.14 8.87 -10.16
N LEU A 80 -1.19 9.68 -9.72
CA LEU A 80 -0.76 10.87 -10.46
C LEU A 80 0.07 10.53 -11.69
N PHE A 81 0.94 9.53 -11.59
CA PHE A 81 1.93 9.18 -12.61
C PHE A 81 2.01 7.65 -12.82
N PRO A 82 0.97 7.00 -13.37
CA PRO A 82 0.88 5.53 -13.46
C PRO A 82 1.96 4.89 -14.35
N ARG A 83 2.66 5.67 -15.16
CA ARG A 83 3.75 5.19 -16.02
C ARG A 83 5.11 5.21 -15.35
N VAL A 84 5.23 5.82 -14.16
CA VAL A 84 6.48 5.84 -13.41
C VAL A 84 6.67 4.48 -12.72
N PRO A 85 7.85 3.85 -12.81
CA PRO A 85 8.13 2.61 -12.10
C PRO A 85 8.02 2.79 -10.58
N PHE A 86 7.42 1.82 -9.88
CA PHE A 86 7.12 1.90 -8.44
C PHE A 86 8.34 2.20 -7.56
N TYR A 87 9.52 1.70 -7.91
CA TYR A 87 10.75 1.95 -7.17
C TYR A 87 11.26 3.41 -7.25
N ARG A 88 10.64 4.24 -8.09
CA ARG A 88 10.91 5.68 -8.19
C ARG A 88 9.89 6.54 -7.42
N TYR A 89 8.83 5.96 -6.88
CA TYR A 89 7.76 6.73 -6.23
C TYR A 89 8.26 7.60 -5.06
N SER A 90 9.11 7.06 -4.18
CA SER A 90 9.64 7.82 -3.05
C SER A 90 10.47 9.04 -3.48
N ARG A 91 11.28 8.87 -4.52
CA ARG A 91 12.07 9.98 -5.07
C ARG A 91 11.17 11.05 -5.70
N LEU A 92 10.23 10.62 -6.56
CA LEU A 92 9.31 11.55 -7.21
C LEU A 92 8.44 12.27 -6.17
N TYR A 93 7.99 11.57 -5.13
CA TYR A 93 7.28 12.20 -4.03
C TYR A 93 8.11 13.33 -3.39
N THR A 94 9.39 13.10 -3.11
CA THR A 94 10.25 14.13 -2.53
C THR A 94 10.38 15.37 -3.45
N GLU A 95 10.43 15.15 -4.77
CA GLU A 95 10.53 16.23 -5.76
C GLU A 95 9.26 17.07 -5.88
N ILE A 96 8.06 16.50 -5.61
CA ILE A 96 6.77 17.19 -5.80
C ILE A 96 5.95 17.34 -4.51
N ALA A 97 6.53 17.04 -3.34
CA ALA A 97 5.84 17.05 -2.06
C ALA A 97 5.15 18.39 -1.76
N GLU A 98 5.81 19.52 -2.06
CA GLU A 98 5.24 20.86 -1.88
C GLU A 98 4.02 21.08 -2.77
N ILE A 99 4.07 20.63 -4.03
CA ILE A 99 2.95 20.73 -4.97
C ILE A 99 1.78 19.88 -4.47
N MET A 100 2.06 18.68 -3.98
CA MET A 100 1.04 17.80 -3.42
C MET A 100 0.39 18.40 -2.17
N ALA A 101 1.19 18.97 -1.28
CA ALA A 101 0.71 19.67 -0.08
C ALA A 101 -0.17 20.86 -0.45
N ALA A 102 0.26 21.70 -1.41
CA ALA A 102 -0.52 22.85 -1.91
C ALA A 102 -1.85 22.42 -2.57
N LYS A 103 -1.94 21.19 -3.09
CA LYS A 103 -3.17 20.59 -3.64
C LYS A 103 -4.01 19.83 -2.61
N GLY A 104 -3.61 19.83 -1.33
CA GLY A 104 -4.32 19.16 -0.25
C GLY A 104 -4.21 17.63 -0.26
N SER A 105 -3.20 17.07 -0.93
CA SER A 105 -3.01 15.62 -0.98
C SER A 105 -2.83 15.03 0.42
N PRO A 106 -3.61 14.01 0.81
CA PRO A 106 -3.54 13.43 2.14
C PRO A 106 -2.19 12.75 2.39
N VAL A 107 -1.54 13.12 3.48
CA VAL A 107 -0.29 12.51 3.93
C VAL A 107 -0.44 12.04 5.36
N TYR A 108 -0.08 10.82 5.62
CA TYR A 108 -0.09 10.21 6.95
C TYR A 108 1.32 9.78 7.35
N ARG A 109 1.59 9.82 8.64
CA ARG A 109 2.81 9.26 9.22
C ARG A 109 2.47 8.13 10.17
N VAL A 110 3.19 7.03 10.10
CA VAL A 110 3.11 5.95 11.08
C VAL A 110 3.83 6.38 12.35
N THR A 111 3.10 6.32 13.47
CA THR A 111 3.61 6.60 14.80
C THR A 111 3.26 5.44 15.75
N PRO A 112 3.84 5.35 16.95
CA PRO A 112 3.43 4.35 17.93
C PRO A 112 1.94 4.41 18.32
N ARG A 113 1.29 5.55 18.06
CA ARG A 113 -0.15 5.76 18.29
C ARG A 113 -1.02 5.48 17.07
N GLY A 114 -0.44 4.96 15.98
CA GLY A 114 -1.12 4.67 14.72
C GLY A 114 -0.81 5.66 13.59
N LEU A 115 -1.66 5.66 12.57
CA LEU A 115 -1.58 6.59 11.44
C LEU A 115 -2.06 7.97 11.86
N GLN A 116 -1.19 8.96 11.79
CA GLN A 116 -1.54 10.36 12.08
C GLN A 116 -1.47 11.20 10.79
N PRO A 117 -2.52 12.00 10.50
CA PRO A 117 -2.46 12.93 9.39
C PRO A 117 -1.39 13.99 9.64
N LEU A 118 -0.65 14.34 8.61
CA LEU A 118 0.26 15.47 8.62
C LEU A 118 -0.47 16.68 8.05
N SER A 119 -0.55 17.76 8.83
CA SER A 119 -0.98 19.06 8.32
C SER A 119 0.05 19.60 7.34
N ALA A 120 -0.39 20.42 6.38
CA ALA A 120 0.50 21.03 5.37
C ALA A 120 1.69 21.78 5.99
N GLU A 121 1.53 22.33 7.21
CA GLU A 121 2.58 23.03 7.96
C GLU A 121 3.72 22.14 8.49
N SER A 122 3.48 20.83 8.66
CA SER A 122 4.49 19.91 9.23
C SER A 122 5.17 19.04 8.16
N ALA A 123 4.88 19.27 6.90
CA ALA A 123 5.43 18.53 5.76
C ALA A 123 6.57 19.28 5.02
N ALA A 124 6.84 20.54 5.41
CA ALA A 124 7.91 21.39 4.90
C ALA A 124 9.23 21.22 5.78
#